data_6d89a4033038e7b642ab209d8cbad1cd
#
_entry.id   6d89a4033038e7b642ab209d8cbad1cd
#
_cell.length_a   1.000
_cell.length_b   1.000
_cell.length_c   1.000
_cell.angle_alpha   90.00
_cell.angle_beta   90.00
_cell.angle_gamma   90.00
#
_symmetry.space_group_name_H-M   'P 1'
#
loop_
_entity.id
_entity.type
_entity.pdbx_description
1 polymer ?
#
loop_
_entity_poly.entity_id
_entity_poly.type
_entity_poly.pdbx_seq_one_letter_code
_entity_poly.pdbx_strand_id
1 'polypeptide(L)'
;MDSRSLKQLFSIPVIVAALGYFVDIYDLLLFSIVRIPSLRSMGVADSEMLAQGEYLIRAQMIGLLLGGIIWGIMGDKRGRLSVLFGSILLYSLANIVNGLVTTVDQYALLRFIAGIGLAGELGAGITLVSESLPTRLRGYGTTLVATVGLMGAVLANYVAKTFDWQMAYFIGGGLGLILLVTRISVFESGIFLKVKEQGVDRGNFLQLFNRWDRFKKFMGCILIGLPIWYVIGILITFSPEFAKAMGIAGVVAGDAVMYSYIGLAAGDLLSGFASQAVRSRKKTVFVFILLSLVFITAYLYWPFQTSSGFYTGCFFLGLGVGYWALFVTIAAEQFGTNLRSTAATTVPNFIRGSVVPLTFMFGYLRASLNILQAALIVGVFTIMIAFWALRLIDETFSRDLNYLEKDH
;
A
#
# COMPACT_ATOMS: atom_id res chain seq x y z
N MET A 1 -3.08 15.19 -25.67
CA MET A 1 -2.85 13.75 -25.99
C MET A 1 -3.63 13.43 -27.24
N ASP A 2 -3.01 12.71 -28.18
CA ASP A 2 -3.69 12.25 -29.37
C ASP A 2 -4.57 11.01 -29.11
N SER A 3 -5.51 10.70 -30.00
CA SER A 3 -6.46 9.57 -29.86
C SER A 3 -5.73 8.22 -29.70
N ARG A 4 -4.54 8.06 -30.27
CA ARG A 4 -3.74 6.84 -30.17
C ARG A 4 -3.16 6.66 -28.76
N SER A 5 -2.69 7.73 -28.14
CA SER A 5 -2.18 7.72 -26.76
C SER A 5 -3.28 7.39 -25.75
N LEU A 6 -4.49 7.93 -25.95
CA LEU A 6 -5.65 7.58 -25.13
C LEU A 6 -6.01 6.10 -25.22
N LYS A 7 -6.08 5.54 -26.45
CA LYS A 7 -6.34 4.10 -26.65
C LYS A 7 -5.29 3.21 -25.97
N GLN A 8 -4.03 3.63 -25.92
CA GLN A 8 -2.99 2.87 -25.22
C GLN A 8 -3.14 2.94 -23.70
N LEU A 9 -3.52 4.08 -23.14
CA LEU A 9 -3.76 4.22 -21.69
C LEU A 9 -4.98 3.42 -21.21
N PHE A 10 -5.99 3.23 -22.06
CA PHE A 10 -7.14 2.38 -21.76
C PHE A 10 -7.03 0.98 -22.39
N SER A 11 -5.81 0.50 -22.58
CA SER A 11 -5.57 -0.87 -23.02
C SER A 11 -5.95 -1.90 -21.94
N ILE A 12 -6.27 -3.12 -22.36
CA ILE A 12 -6.67 -4.21 -21.46
C ILE A 12 -5.70 -4.40 -20.28
N PRO A 13 -4.36 -4.45 -20.46
CA PRO A 13 -3.44 -4.59 -19.34
C PRO A 13 -3.57 -3.46 -18.30
N VAL A 14 -3.78 -2.22 -18.73
CA VAL A 14 -3.92 -1.07 -17.82
C VAL A 14 -5.22 -1.15 -17.04
N ILE A 15 -6.34 -1.44 -17.72
CA ILE A 15 -7.67 -1.57 -17.09
C ILE A 15 -7.64 -2.71 -16.06
N VAL A 16 -7.13 -3.87 -16.44
CA VAL A 16 -7.09 -5.05 -15.58
C VAL A 16 -6.17 -4.82 -14.37
N ALA A 17 -5.04 -4.15 -14.55
CA ALA A 17 -4.16 -3.77 -13.44
C ALA A 17 -4.84 -2.75 -12.50
N ALA A 18 -5.58 -1.78 -13.05
CA ALA A 18 -6.30 -0.77 -12.26
C ALA A 18 -7.43 -1.41 -11.45
N LEU A 19 -8.23 -2.30 -12.06
CA LEU A 19 -9.28 -3.04 -11.37
C LEU A 19 -8.71 -4.01 -10.34
N GLY A 20 -7.56 -4.63 -10.63
CA GLY A 20 -6.86 -5.48 -9.68
C GLY A 20 -6.45 -4.72 -8.42
N TYR A 21 -5.81 -3.60 -8.60
CA TYR A 21 -5.41 -2.76 -7.48
C TYR A 21 -6.61 -2.17 -6.72
N PHE A 22 -7.72 -1.91 -7.42
CA PHE A 22 -8.99 -1.49 -6.79
C PHE A 22 -9.52 -2.55 -5.82
N VAL A 23 -9.56 -3.82 -6.24
CA VAL A 23 -10.00 -4.92 -5.36
C VAL A 23 -8.98 -5.18 -4.25
N ASP A 24 -7.67 -5.07 -4.54
CA ASP A 24 -6.60 -5.19 -3.56
C ASP A 24 -6.76 -4.15 -2.42
N ILE A 25 -7.00 -2.89 -2.76
CA ILE A 25 -7.23 -1.81 -1.78
C ILE A 25 -8.52 -2.03 -1.00
N TYR A 26 -9.59 -2.48 -1.65
CA TYR A 26 -10.82 -2.87 -0.95
C TYR A 26 -10.52 -3.87 0.16
N ASP A 27 -9.88 -4.99 -0.18
CA ASP A 27 -9.61 -6.09 0.76
C ASP A 27 -8.57 -5.72 1.83
N LEU A 28 -7.55 -4.96 1.44
CA LEU A 28 -6.50 -4.49 2.35
C LEU A 28 -7.07 -3.66 3.50
N LEU A 29 -8.04 -2.79 3.18
CA LEU A 29 -8.60 -1.82 4.12
C LEU A 29 -9.86 -2.31 4.82
N LEU A 30 -10.53 -3.31 4.26
CA LEU A 30 -11.78 -3.83 4.80
C LEU A 30 -11.64 -4.16 6.29
N PHE A 31 -10.53 -4.81 6.70
CA PHE A 31 -10.27 -5.08 8.10
C PHE A 31 -10.31 -3.81 8.97
N SER A 32 -9.61 -2.74 8.56
CA SER A 32 -9.59 -1.48 9.33
C SER A 32 -10.98 -0.87 9.47
N ILE A 33 -11.83 -1.05 8.47
CA ILE A 33 -13.21 -0.52 8.43
C ILE A 33 -14.14 -1.33 9.32
N VAL A 34 -14.10 -2.68 9.22
CA VAL A 34 -15.03 -3.58 9.92
C VAL A 34 -14.47 -4.14 11.23
N ARG A 35 -13.29 -3.72 11.65
CA ARG A 35 -12.58 -4.22 12.84
C ARG A 35 -13.45 -4.20 14.09
N ILE A 36 -14.04 -3.06 14.40
CA ILE A 36 -14.85 -2.90 15.63
C ILE A 36 -16.08 -3.81 15.61
N PRO A 37 -16.97 -3.79 14.58
CA PRO A 37 -18.12 -4.68 14.55
C PRO A 37 -17.74 -6.16 14.51
N SER A 38 -16.67 -6.56 13.83
CA SER A 38 -16.23 -7.96 13.79
C SER A 38 -15.73 -8.45 15.16
N LEU A 39 -14.88 -7.67 15.84
CA LEU A 39 -14.38 -8.03 17.17
C LEU A 39 -15.52 -8.07 18.22
N ARG A 40 -16.46 -7.14 18.17
CA ARG A 40 -17.64 -7.16 19.05
C ARG A 40 -18.48 -8.40 18.85
N SER A 41 -18.71 -8.83 17.62
CA SER A 41 -19.47 -10.05 17.33
C SER A 41 -18.78 -11.33 17.84
N MET A 42 -17.48 -11.29 18.07
CA MET A 42 -16.68 -12.37 18.68
C MET A 42 -16.58 -12.25 20.21
N GLY A 43 -17.28 -11.30 20.84
CA GLY A 43 -17.32 -11.12 22.29
C GLY A 43 -16.10 -10.37 22.89
N VAL A 44 -15.30 -9.68 22.07
CA VAL A 44 -14.16 -8.90 22.56
C VAL A 44 -14.66 -7.65 23.32
N ALA A 45 -14.16 -7.47 24.55
CA ALA A 45 -14.49 -6.32 25.37
C ALA A 45 -13.96 -5.00 24.80
N ASP A 46 -14.67 -3.90 25.04
CA ASP A 46 -14.27 -2.57 24.54
C ASP A 46 -12.88 -2.13 25.05
N SER A 47 -12.44 -2.60 26.22
CA SER A 47 -11.10 -2.35 26.76
C SER A 47 -9.99 -3.06 26.00
N GLU A 48 -10.27 -4.17 25.33
CA GLU A 48 -9.33 -4.98 24.56
C GLU A 48 -9.35 -4.69 23.06
N MET A 49 -10.31 -3.90 22.60
CA MET A 49 -10.58 -3.63 21.18
C MET A 49 -9.34 -3.14 20.42
N LEU A 50 -8.57 -2.25 21.03
CA LEU A 50 -7.35 -1.70 20.45
C LEU A 50 -6.23 -2.76 20.40
N ALA A 51 -6.02 -3.50 21.48
CA ALA A 51 -4.96 -4.53 21.56
C ALA A 51 -5.23 -5.69 20.56
N GLN A 52 -6.47 -6.14 20.47
CA GLN A 52 -6.87 -7.16 19.48
C GLN A 52 -6.78 -6.63 18.04
N GLY A 53 -7.13 -5.37 17.82
CA GLY A 53 -6.94 -4.70 16.53
C GLY A 53 -5.48 -4.62 16.11
N GLU A 54 -4.57 -4.28 17.02
CA GLU A 54 -3.11 -4.29 16.79
C GLU A 54 -2.60 -5.72 16.48
N TYR A 55 -3.11 -6.73 17.17
CA TYR A 55 -2.74 -8.14 16.91
C TYR A 55 -3.12 -8.56 15.48
N LEU A 56 -4.36 -8.29 15.07
CA LEU A 56 -4.87 -8.67 13.76
C LEU A 56 -4.17 -7.91 12.61
N ILE A 57 -3.92 -6.60 12.76
CA ILE A 57 -3.21 -5.84 11.74
C ILE A 57 -1.75 -6.31 11.62
N ARG A 58 -1.10 -6.65 12.74
CA ARG A 58 0.25 -7.23 12.70
C ARG A 58 0.28 -8.54 11.94
N ALA A 59 -0.69 -9.44 12.16
CA ALA A 59 -0.80 -10.69 11.42
C ALA A 59 -0.90 -10.46 9.91
N GLN A 60 -1.79 -9.55 9.48
CA GLN A 60 -1.93 -9.18 8.07
C GLN A 60 -0.65 -8.57 7.48
N MET A 61 0.02 -7.68 8.20
CA MET A 61 1.24 -7.01 7.73
C MET A 61 2.45 -7.95 7.64
N ILE A 62 2.56 -8.93 8.55
CA ILE A 62 3.56 -10.00 8.44
C ILE A 62 3.28 -10.85 7.20
N GLY A 63 2.02 -11.17 6.92
CA GLY A 63 1.61 -11.86 5.70
C GLY A 63 2.03 -11.09 4.44
N LEU A 64 1.77 -9.78 4.39
CA LEU A 64 2.18 -8.91 3.27
C LEU A 64 3.70 -8.88 3.08
N LEU A 65 4.46 -8.83 4.17
CA LEU A 65 5.93 -8.82 4.11
C LEU A 65 6.47 -10.11 3.49
N LEU A 66 6.00 -11.26 3.97
CA LEU A 66 6.40 -12.57 3.44
C LEU A 66 5.90 -12.77 2.00
N GLY A 67 4.65 -12.41 1.74
CA GLY A 67 4.06 -12.45 0.40
C GLY A 67 4.82 -11.57 -0.60
N GLY A 68 5.29 -10.38 -0.19
CA GLY A 68 6.10 -9.49 -1.01
C GLY A 68 7.38 -10.15 -1.52
N ILE A 69 8.06 -10.92 -0.67
CA ILE A 69 9.25 -11.69 -1.06
C ILE A 69 8.86 -12.82 -2.03
N ILE A 70 7.85 -13.63 -1.68
CA ILE A 70 7.41 -14.78 -2.47
C ILE A 70 6.99 -14.34 -3.88
N TRP A 71 6.07 -13.38 -3.97
CA TRP A 71 5.53 -12.91 -5.25
C TRP A 71 6.53 -12.06 -6.04
N GLY A 72 7.43 -11.32 -5.37
CA GLY A 72 8.51 -10.60 -6.02
C GLY A 72 9.43 -11.55 -6.78
N ILE A 73 9.90 -12.61 -6.12
CA ILE A 73 10.74 -13.66 -6.73
C ILE A 73 9.97 -14.36 -7.87
N MET A 74 8.71 -14.72 -7.64
CA MET A 74 7.89 -15.39 -8.66
C MET A 74 7.67 -14.51 -9.89
N GLY A 75 7.44 -13.21 -9.71
CA GLY A 75 7.23 -12.27 -10.81
C GLY A 75 8.42 -12.17 -11.77
N ASP A 76 9.64 -12.24 -11.25
CA ASP A 76 10.84 -12.25 -12.08
C ASP A 76 11.16 -13.63 -12.66
N LYS A 77 10.83 -14.72 -11.95
CA LYS A 77 11.12 -16.10 -12.41
C LYS A 77 10.06 -16.65 -13.37
N ARG A 78 8.78 -16.50 -13.03
CA ARG A 78 7.65 -17.13 -13.73
C ARG A 78 6.80 -16.19 -14.56
N GLY A 79 7.02 -14.87 -14.42
CA GLY A 79 6.27 -13.84 -15.12
C GLY A 79 5.26 -13.13 -14.24
N ARG A 80 4.88 -11.93 -14.67
CA ARG A 80 3.98 -11.04 -13.92
C ARG A 80 2.57 -11.61 -13.80
N LEU A 81 2.10 -12.27 -14.87
CA LEU A 81 0.77 -12.89 -14.86
C LEU A 81 0.65 -14.02 -13.84
N SER A 82 1.68 -14.86 -13.67
CA SER A 82 1.65 -15.95 -12.69
C SER A 82 1.45 -15.43 -11.26
N VAL A 83 2.03 -14.25 -10.94
CA VAL A 83 1.84 -13.57 -9.67
C VAL A 83 0.41 -13.05 -9.55
N LEU A 84 -0.06 -12.34 -10.58
CA LEU A 84 -1.42 -11.75 -10.59
C LEU A 84 -2.51 -12.82 -10.44
N PHE A 85 -2.34 -14.01 -11.02
CA PHE A 85 -3.28 -15.13 -10.86
C PHE A 85 -3.19 -15.79 -9.47
N GLY A 86 -1.97 -16.10 -9.02
CA GLY A 86 -1.76 -16.79 -7.76
C GLY A 86 -2.14 -15.94 -6.55
N SER A 87 -1.77 -14.67 -6.56
CA SER A 87 -2.06 -13.74 -5.47
C SER A 87 -3.56 -13.50 -5.31
N ILE A 88 -4.27 -13.22 -6.41
CA ILE A 88 -5.71 -12.96 -6.36
C ILE A 88 -6.50 -14.18 -5.89
N LEU A 89 -6.14 -15.37 -6.35
CA LEU A 89 -6.80 -16.61 -5.91
C LEU A 89 -6.63 -16.80 -4.40
N LEU A 90 -5.40 -16.63 -3.90
CA LEU A 90 -5.09 -16.85 -2.49
C LEU A 90 -5.85 -15.88 -1.58
N TYR A 91 -5.82 -14.56 -1.85
CA TYR A 91 -6.52 -13.62 -0.97
C TYR A 91 -8.05 -13.70 -1.12
N SER A 92 -8.57 -14.01 -2.31
CA SER A 92 -10.00 -14.15 -2.52
C SER A 92 -10.58 -15.31 -1.71
N LEU A 93 -9.92 -16.46 -1.74
CA LEU A 93 -10.31 -17.62 -0.93
C LEU A 93 -10.17 -17.33 0.57
N ALA A 94 -9.06 -16.71 0.98
CA ALA A 94 -8.85 -16.33 2.37
C ALA A 94 -9.95 -15.36 2.88
N ASN A 95 -10.38 -14.40 2.07
CA ASN A 95 -11.46 -13.47 2.42
C ASN A 95 -12.82 -14.16 2.52
N ILE A 96 -13.16 -15.05 1.58
CA ILE A 96 -14.41 -15.84 1.68
C ILE A 96 -14.43 -16.63 2.99
N VAL A 97 -13.35 -17.35 3.31
CA VAL A 97 -13.28 -18.11 4.56
C VAL A 97 -13.26 -17.18 5.77
N ASN A 98 -12.71 -15.98 5.65
CA ASN A 98 -12.69 -14.99 6.72
C ASN A 98 -14.08 -14.48 7.11
N GLY A 99 -15.05 -14.50 6.19
CA GLY A 99 -16.46 -14.23 6.51
C GLY A 99 -17.12 -15.31 7.41
N LEU A 100 -16.45 -16.44 7.64
CA LEU A 100 -16.96 -17.58 8.42
C LEU A 100 -16.28 -17.73 9.79
N VAL A 101 -15.30 -16.89 10.14
CA VAL A 101 -14.55 -17.01 11.40
C VAL A 101 -15.40 -16.67 12.61
N THR A 102 -15.14 -17.35 13.70
CA THR A 102 -15.85 -17.17 14.97
C THR A 102 -14.93 -16.78 16.13
N THR A 103 -13.61 -16.90 15.95
CA THR A 103 -12.61 -16.56 16.98
C THR A 103 -11.57 -15.59 16.44
N VAL A 104 -10.96 -14.79 17.33
CA VAL A 104 -9.90 -13.83 16.98
C VAL A 104 -8.69 -14.52 16.36
N ASP A 105 -8.32 -15.71 16.84
CA ASP A 105 -7.14 -16.43 16.32
C ASP A 105 -7.39 -16.97 14.89
N GLN A 106 -8.58 -17.47 14.60
CA GLN A 106 -8.96 -17.82 13.22
C GLN A 106 -8.92 -16.60 12.32
N TYR A 107 -9.41 -15.46 12.82
CA TYR A 107 -9.36 -14.20 12.11
C TYR A 107 -7.91 -13.78 11.80
N ALA A 108 -7.02 -13.85 12.82
CA ALA A 108 -5.60 -13.53 12.66
C ALA A 108 -4.92 -14.43 11.60
N LEU A 109 -5.16 -15.74 11.64
CA LEU A 109 -4.62 -16.69 10.67
C LEU A 109 -5.07 -16.34 9.25
N LEU A 110 -6.35 -16.05 9.05
CA LEU A 110 -6.86 -15.73 7.72
C LEU A 110 -6.42 -14.34 7.25
N ARG A 111 -6.26 -13.36 8.16
CA ARG A 111 -5.63 -12.07 7.83
C ARG A 111 -4.17 -12.24 7.40
N PHE A 112 -3.42 -13.13 8.05
CA PHE A 112 -2.06 -13.46 7.64
C PHE A 112 -2.03 -14.09 6.23
N ILE A 113 -2.89 -15.08 5.94
CA ILE A 113 -2.97 -15.74 4.63
C ILE A 113 -3.42 -14.74 3.55
N ALA A 114 -4.45 -13.93 3.83
CA ALA A 114 -4.90 -12.87 2.94
C ALA A 114 -3.77 -11.85 2.67
N GLY A 115 -3.00 -11.50 3.70
CA GLY A 115 -1.82 -10.64 3.56
C GLY A 115 -0.79 -11.21 2.60
N ILE A 116 -0.48 -12.51 2.67
CA ILE A 116 0.39 -13.16 1.68
C ILE A 116 -0.18 -12.97 0.26
N GLY A 117 -1.49 -13.20 0.07
CA GLY A 117 -2.13 -13.04 -1.22
C GLY A 117 -2.05 -11.59 -1.74
N LEU A 118 -2.49 -10.62 -0.95
CA LEU A 118 -2.55 -9.19 -1.32
C LEU A 118 -1.18 -8.60 -1.72
N ALA A 119 -0.07 -9.17 -1.27
CA ALA A 119 1.26 -8.65 -1.53
C ALA A 119 1.69 -8.67 -3.01
N GLY A 120 1.09 -9.53 -3.85
CA GLY A 120 1.50 -9.72 -5.24
C GLY A 120 0.91 -8.69 -6.22
N GLU A 121 -0.22 -8.11 -5.89
CA GLU A 121 -1.06 -7.39 -6.85
C GLU A 121 -0.43 -6.08 -7.34
N LEU A 122 -0.09 -5.18 -6.44
CA LEU A 122 0.43 -3.85 -6.79
C LEU A 122 1.72 -3.92 -7.60
N GLY A 123 2.72 -4.66 -7.11
CA GLY A 123 4.04 -4.72 -7.75
C GLY A 123 3.99 -5.34 -9.14
N ALA A 124 3.29 -6.47 -9.30
CA ALA A 124 3.13 -7.13 -10.58
C ALA A 124 2.30 -6.28 -11.56
N GLY A 125 1.22 -5.65 -11.11
CA GLY A 125 0.37 -4.77 -11.90
C GLY A 125 1.13 -3.54 -12.43
N ILE A 126 1.81 -2.81 -11.56
CA ILE A 126 2.64 -1.65 -11.94
C ILE A 126 3.76 -2.06 -12.91
N THR A 127 4.41 -3.20 -12.66
CA THR A 127 5.47 -3.70 -13.56
C THR A 127 4.89 -4.04 -14.93
N LEU A 128 3.78 -4.78 -14.99
CA LEU A 128 3.11 -5.14 -16.24
C LEU A 128 2.72 -3.89 -17.05
N VAL A 129 2.11 -2.90 -16.42
CA VAL A 129 1.71 -1.64 -17.07
C VAL A 129 2.92 -0.85 -17.56
N SER A 130 3.97 -0.73 -16.75
CA SER A 130 5.18 0.00 -17.14
C SER A 130 5.95 -0.68 -18.27
N GLU A 131 5.90 -2.00 -18.38
CA GLU A 131 6.51 -2.79 -19.46
C GLU A 131 5.65 -2.83 -20.74
N SER A 132 4.33 -2.67 -20.61
CA SER A 132 3.37 -2.69 -21.74
C SER A 132 3.21 -1.33 -22.42
N LEU A 133 3.50 -0.23 -21.73
CA LEU A 133 3.32 1.13 -22.26
C LEU A 133 4.63 1.73 -22.78
N PRO A 134 4.56 2.56 -23.86
CA PRO A 134 5.69 3.38 -24.30
C PRO A 134 6.19 4.28 -23.16
N THR A 135 7.50 4.56 -23.13
CA THR A 135 8.15 5.34 -22.06
C THR A 135 7.44 6.65 -21.73
N ARG A 136 6.93 7.36 -22.76
CA ARG A 136 6.17 8.61 -22.62
C ARG A 136 4.86 8.45 -21.84
N LEU A 137 4.22 7.29 -21.89
CA LEU A 137 2.89 7.05 -21.30
C LEU A 137 2.95 6.28 -19.97
N ARG A 138 4.11 5.72 -19.60
CA ARG A 138 4.27 4.89 -18.38
C ARG A 138 3.81 5.60 -17.13
N GLY A 139 4.26 6.85 -16.92
CA GLY A 139 3.87 7.64 -15.75
C GLY A 139 2.35 7.87 -15.66
N TYR A 140 1.71 8.16 -16.79
CA TYR A 140 0.25 8.32 -16.83
C TYR A 140 -0.48 7.01 -16.55
N GLY A 141 0.00 5.90 -17.12
CA GLY A 141 -0.58 4.57 -16.89
C GLY A 141 -0.47 4.11 -15.44
N THR A 142 0.71 4.26 -14.83
CA THR A 142 0.91 3.90 -13.41
C THR A 142 0.11 4.79 -12.47
N THR A 143 0.02 6.09 -12.75
CA THR A 143 -0.84 7.02 -11.99
C THR A 143 -2.32 6.63 -12.11
N LEU A 144 -2.80 6.29 -13.31
CA LEU A 144 -4.18 5.84 -13.52
C LEU A 144 -4.48 4.58 -12.68
N VAL A 145 -3.59 3.58 -12.72
CA VAL A 145 -3.72 2.36 -11.90
C VAL A 145 -3.78 2.70 -10.42
N ALA A 146 -2.87 3.54 -9.93
CA ALA A 146 -2.84 3.93 -8.53
C ALA A 146 -4.11 4.68 -8.12
N THR A 147 -4.51 5.70 -8.88
CA THR A 147 -5.69 6.53 -8.54
C THR A 147 -6.99 5.72 -8.56
N VAL A 148 -7.22 4.91 -9.61
CA VAL A 148 -8.40 4.04 -9.67
C VAL A 148 -8.36 3.00 -8.55
N GLY A 149 -7.19 2.42 -8.28
CA GLY A 149 -7.03 1.45 -7.20
C GLY A 149 -7.42 2.02 -5.83
N LEU A 150 -6.97 3.23 -5.50
CA LEU A 150 -7.28 3.86 -4.22
C LEU A 150 -8.79 4.07 -3.98
N MET A 151 -9.60 4.16 -5.04
CA MET A 151 -11.06 4.25 -4.93
C MET A 151 -11.70 2.96 -4.38
N GLY A 152 -10.98 1.85 -4.30
CA GLY A 152 -11.41 0.64 -3.60
C GLY A 152 -11.76 0.88 -2.13
N ALA A 153 -11.10 1.85 -1.48
CA ALA A 153 -11.44 2.29 -0.12
C ALA A 153 -12.86 2.87 0.01
N VAL A 154 -13.30 3.60 -1.01
CA VAL A 154 -14.67 4.18 -1.05
C VAL A 154 -15.71 3.07 -1.15
N LEU A 155 -15.47 2.08 -2.04
CA LEU A 155 -16.35 0.92 -2.14
C LEU A 155 -16.38 0.11 -0.84
N ALA A 156 -15.22 -0.12 -0.22
CA ALA A 156 -15.14 -0.86 1.06
C ALA A 156 -15.96 -0.17 2.16
N ASN A 157 -15.88 1.16 2.27
CA ASN A 157 -16.71 1.91 3.22
C ASN A 157 -18.21 1.82 2.90
N TYR A 158 -18.58 1.94 1.63
CA TYR A 158 -19.98 1.82 1.20
C TYR A 158 -20.56 0.44 1.52
N VAL A 159 -19.82 -0.62 1.20
CA VAL A 159 -20.24 -2.00 1.49
C VAL A 159 -20.36 -2.24 2.99
N ALA A 160 -19.39 -1.79 3.79
CA ALA A 160 -19.39 -1.95 5.23
C ALA A 160 -20.51 -1.16 5.94
N LYS A 161 -21.04 -0.11 5.32
CA LYS A 161 -22.23 0.61 5.83
C LYS A 161 -23.55 -0.05 5.47
N THR A 162 -23.56 -0.81 4.37
CA THR A 162 -24.77 -1.40 3.79
C THR A 162 -24.99 -2.83 4.27
N PHE A 163 -23.91 -3.55 4.50
CA PHE A 163 -23.90 -4.98 4.85
C PHE A 163 -23.15 -5.22 6.15
N ASP A 164 -23.39 -6.37 6.76
CA ASP A 164 -22.59 -6.84 7.90
C ASP A 164 -21.15 -7.19 7.48
N TRP A 165 -20.27 -7.31 8.46
CA TRP A 165 -18.84 -7.50 8.21
C TRP A 165 -18.53 -8.84 7.50
N GLN A 166 -19.31 -9.89 7.71
CA GLN A 166 -19.17 -11.18 7.03
C GLN A 166 -19.46 -11.03 5.54
N MET A 167 -20.59 -10.40 5.19
CA MET A 167 -20.98 -10.14 3.81
C MET A 167 -19.96 -9.24 3.11
N ALA A 168 -19.38 -8.27 3.81
CA ALA A 168 -18.33 -7.43 3.24
C ALA A 168 -17.08 -8.23 2.81
N TYR A 169 -16.72 -9.27 3.57
CA TYR A 169 -15.65 -10.20 3.18
C TYR A 169 -16.04 -11.11 2.02
N PHE A 170 -17.28 -11.61 1.98
CA PHE A 170 -17.78 -12.40 0.84
C PHE A 170 -17.78 -11.57 -0.45
N ILE A 171 -18.20 -10.32 -0.38
CA ILE A 171 -18.16 -9.40 -1.54
C ILE A 171 -16.73 -9.19 -2.02
N GLY A 172 -15.77 -8.91 -1.12
CA GLY A 172 -14.35 -8.75 -1.48
C GLY A 172 -13.77 -9.98 -2.16
N GLY A 173 -13.96 -11.15 -1.55
CA GLY A 173 -13.50 -12.41 -2.15
C GLY A 173 -14.18 -12.71 -3.49
N GLY A 174 -15.49 -12.42 -3.61
CA GLY A 174 -16.25 -12.55 -4.85
C GLY A 174 -15.74 -11.63 -5.97
N LEU A 175 -15.49 -10.36 -5.67
CA LEU A 175 -14.88 -9.40 -6.61
C LEU A 175 -13.51 -9.89 -7.11
N GLY A 176 -12.68 -10.44 -6.20
CA GLY A 176 -11.39 -11.03 -6.58
C GLY A 176 -11.54 -12.21 -7.53
N LEU A 177 -12.47 -13.14 -7.28
CA LEU A 177 -12.73 -14.27 -8.18
C LEU A 177 -13.27 -13.82 -9.56
N ILE A 178 -14.15 -12.81 -9.61
CA ILE A 178 -14.63 -12.23 -10.88
C ILE A 178 -13.43 -11.63 -11.65
N LEU A 179 -12.57 -10.89 -10.97
CA LEU A 179 -11.38 -10.31 -11.58
C LEU A 179 -10.41 -11.38 -12.08
N LEU A 180 -10.26 -12.51 -11.37
CA LEU A 180 -9.46 -13.64 -11.83
C LEU A 180 -9.90 -14.14 -13.20
N VAL A 181 -11.22 -14.27 -13.43
CA VAL A 181 -11.77 -14.70 -14.72
C VAL A 181 -11.48 -13.66 -15.82
N THR A 182 -11.62 -12.36 -15.52
CA THR A 182 -11.36 -11.31 -16.52
C THR A 182 -9.90 -11.23 -16.96
N ARG A 183 -8.96 -11.74 -16.16
CA ARG A 183 -7.52 -11.77 -16.48
C ARG A 183 -7.09 -12.83 -17.48
N ILE A 184 -7.93 -13.80 -17.78
CA ILE A 184 -7.59 -14.89 -18.71
C ILE A 184 -7.19 -14.34 -20.11
N SER A 185 -7.70 -13.16 -20.49
CA SER A 185 -7.39 -12.51 -21.77
C SER A 185 -6.13 -11.64 -21.77
N VAL A 186 -5.42 -11.50 -20.66
CA VAL A 186 -4.21 -10.67 -20.55
C VAL A 186 -2.98 -11.47 -20.92
N PHE A 187 -2.09 -10.89 -21.72
CA PHE A 187 -0.84 -11.50 -22.16
C PHE A 187 0.36 -11.00 -21.34
N GLU A 188 1.37 -11.85 -21.21
CA GLU A 188 2.62 -11.52 -20.52
C GLU A 188 3.38 -10.40 -21.27
N SER A 189 4.19 -9.62 -20.53
CA SER A 189 4.92 -8.49 -21.11
C SER A 189 6.00 -8.95 -22.11
N GLY A 190 6.12 -8.22 -23.23
CA GLY A 190 7.14 -8.51 -24.24
C GLY A 190 8.57 -8.29 -23.72
N ILE A 191 8.78 -7.39 -22.74
CA ILE A 191 10.08 -7.17 -22.10
C ILE A 191 10.47 -8.38 -21.27
N PHE A 192 9.54 -8.96 -20.49
CA PHE A 192 9.77 -10.17 -19.74
C PHE A 192 10.19 -11.35 -20.64
N LEU A 193 9.46 -11.55 -21.76
CA LEU A 193 9.77 -12.63 -22.70
C LEU A 193 11.19 -12.51 -23.29
N LYS A 194 11.61 -11.31 -23.70
CA LYS A 194 12.96 -11.05 -24.21
C LYS A 194 14.04 -11.34 -23.18
N VAL A 195 13.87 -10.89 -21.92
CA VAL A 195 14.84 -11.14 -20.84
C VAL A 195 14.87 -12.61 -20.46
N LYS A 196 13.74 -13.32 -20.59
CA LYS A 196 13.67 -14.78 -20.41
C LYS A 196 14.54 -15.53 -21.41
N GLU A 197 14.50 -15.13 -22.68
CA GLU A 197 15.29 -15.73 -23.77
C GLU A 197 16.81 -15.52 -23.59
N GLN A 198 17.23 -14.40 -22.94
CA GLN A 198 18.64 -14.08 -22.70
C GLN A 198 19.31 -14.93 -21.60
N GLY A 199 18.59 -15.80 -20.89
CA GLY A 199 19.13 -16.68 -19.87
C GLY A 199 19.72 -15.96 -18.62
N VAL A 200 19.39 -14.69 -18.41
CA VAL A 200 19.88 -13.89 -17.28
C VAL A 200 19.29 -14.41 -15.97
N ASP A 201 20.09 -14.50 -14.90
CA ASP A 201 19.61 -14.83 -13.56
C ASP A 201 18.62 -13.74 -13.07
N ARG A 202 17.45 -14.18 -12.60
CA ARG A 202 16.31 -13.29 -12.31
C ARG A 202 15.64 -13.67 -10.99
N GLY A 203 15.09 -12.67 -10.31
CA GLY A 203 14.31 -12.88 -9.09
C GLY A 203 15.14 -13.45 -7.95
N ASN A 204 16.42 -13.12 -7.89
CA ASN A 204 17.25 -13.44 -6.75
C ASN A 204 17.16 -12.32 -5.72
N PHE A 205 16.21 -12.45 -4.77
CA PHE A 205 16.00 -11.47 -3.70
C PHE A 205 17.28 -11.17 -2.91
N LEU A 206 18.15 -12.16 -2.71
CA LEU A 206 19.41 -12.00 -1.98
C LEU A 206 20.38 -11.07 -2.70
N GLN A 207 20.27 -10.89 -4.01
CA GLN A 207 21.08 -9.91 -4.74
C GLN A 207 20.86 -8.46 -4.30
N LEU A 208 19.72 -8.14 -3.68
CA LEU A 208 19.47 -6.83 -3.08
C LEU A 208 20.38 -6.56 -1.88
N PHE A 209 20.96 -7.61 -1.27
CA PHE A 209 21.80 -7.56 -0.08
C PHE A 209 23.27 -7.84 -0.36
N ASN A 210 23.64 -8.37 -1.53
CA ASN A 210 25.00 -8.78 -1.87
C ASN A 210 25.98 -7.62 -2.00
N ARG A 211 25.47 -6.40 -2.30
CA ARG A 211 26.30 -5.19 -2.46
C ARG A 211 25.76 -4.08 -1.58
N TRP A 212 26.66 -3.39 -0.90
CA TRP A 212 26.32 -2.30 0.00
C TRP A 212 25.53 -1.17 -0.68
N ASP A 213 25.84 -0.85 -1.94
CA ASP A 213 25.12 0.18 -2.70
C ASP A 213 23.67 -0.24 -3.03
N ARG A 214 23.44 -1.51 -3.40
CA ARG A 214 22.10 -2.06 -3.62
C ARG A 214 21.31 -2.08 -2.32
N PHE A 215 21.94 -2.55 -1.24
CA PHE A 215 21.33 -2.58 0.10
C PHE A 215 20.92 -1.18 0.56
N LYS A 216 21.80 -0.17 0.45
CA LYS A 216 21.49 1.21 0.79
C LYS A 216 20.28 1.73 0.01
N LYS A 217 20.24 1.53 -1.31
CA LYS A 217 19.14 1.95 -2.17
C LYS A 217 17.83 1.24 -1.79
N PHE A 218 17.89 -0.06 -1.54
CA PHE A 218 16.74 -0.86 -1.12
C PHE A 218 16.18 -0.36 0.22
N MET A 219 17.04 -0.21 1.22
CA MET A 219 16.66 0.33 2.53
C MET A 219 16.19 1.78 2.42
N GLY A 220 16.86 2.61 1.63
CA GLY A 220 16.43 3.98 1.37
C GLY A 220 15.02 4.05 0.79
N CYS A 221 14.73 3.21 -0.22
CA CYS A 221 13.39 3.10 -0.78
C CYS A 221 12.34 2.68 0.27
N ILE A 222 12.63 1.72 1.14
CA ILE A 222 11.72 1.33 2.22
C ILE A 222 11.50 2.49 3.18
N LEU A 223 12.56 3.08 3.67
CA LEU A 223 12.50 4.02 4.79
C LEU A 223 11.84 5.37 4.43
N ILE A 224 11.91 5.82 3.17
CA ILE A 224 11.19 7.04 2.74
C ILE A 224 9.66 6.86 2.77
N GLY A 225 9.17 5.63 2.76
CA GLY A 225 7.73 5.32 2.81
C GLY A 225 7.18 5.14 4.23
N LEU A 226 8.02 5.11 5.28
CA LEU A 226 7.56 4.90 6.65
C LEU A 226 6.42 5.82 7.10
N PRO A 227 6.43 7.14 6.79
CA PRO A 227 5.33 8.02 7.18
C PRO A 227 3.99 7.60 6.58
N ILE A 228 3.98 7.04 5.37
CA ILE A 228 2.74 6.63 4.69
C ILE A 228 2.03 5.56 5.52
N TRP A 229 2.74 4.50 5.89
CA TRP A 229 2.13 3.38 6.62
C TRP A 229 2.04 3.62 8.13
N TYR A 230 2.79 4.57 8.70
CA TYR A 230 2.49 5.11 10.01
C TYR A 230 1.11 5.78 10.02
N VAL A 231 0.84 6.66 9.06
CA VAL A 231 -0.46 7.36 8.95
C VAL A 231 -1.59 6.35 8.73
N ILE A 232 -1.49 5.50 7.70
CA ILE A 232 -2.57 4.57 7.36
C ILE A 232 -2.72 3.46 8.40
N GLY A 233 -1.62 2.84 8.80
CA GLY A 233 -1.63 1.67 9.68
C GLY A 233 -1.90 1.99 11.15
N ILE A 234 -1.61 3.21 11.62
CA ILE A 234 -1.84 3.61 13.01
C ILE A 234 -2.90 4.71 13.09
N LEU A 235 -2.65 5.90 12.56
CA LEU A 235 -3.54 7.05 12.79
C LEU A 235 -4.94 6.82 12.21
N ILE A 236 -5.04 6.30 10.99
CA ILE A 236 -6.33 6.09 10.32
C ILE A 236 -7.00 4.79 10.77
N THR A 237 -6.25 3.70 10.92
CA THR A 237 -6.81 2.42 11.38
C THR A 237 -7.41 2.51 12.78
N PHE A 238 -6.78 3.28 13.67
CA PHE A 238 -7.25 3.49 15.04
C PHE A 238 -7.89 4.88 15.24
N SER A 239 -8.42 5.49 14.17
CA SER A 239 -9.07 6.80 14.20
C SER A 239 -10.23 6.92 15.21
N PRO A 240 -11.08 5.89 15.46
CA PRO A 240 -12.11 5.99 16.49
C PRO A 240 -11.53 6.14 17.90
N GLU A 241 -10.42 5.48 18.20
CA GLU A 241 -9.73 5.57 19.49
C GLU A 241 -9.06 6.95 19.66
N PHE A 242 -8.47 7.52 18.60
CA PHE A 242 -7.96 8.88 18.60
C PHE A 242 -9.08 9.90 18.81
N ALA A 243 -10.18 9.80 18.08
CA ALA A 243 -11.33 10.67 18.21
C ALA A 243 -11.93 10.62 19.63
N LYS A 244 -12.05 9.41 20.21
CA LYS A 244 -12.49 9.24 21.61
C LYS A 244 -11.56 9.96 22.59
N ALA A 245 -10.24 9.87 22.39
CA ALA A 245 -9.26 10.54 23.23
C ALA A 245 -9.30 12.07 23.10
N MET A 246 -9.75 12.59 21.95
CA MET A 246 -9.98 14.01 21.68
C MET A 246 -11.38 14.49 22.14
N GLY A 247 -12.22 13.60 22.69
CA GLY A 247 -13.59 13.92 23.09
C GLY A 247 -14.58 14.05 21.93
N ILE A 248 -14.26 13.53 20.75
CA ILE A 248 -15.10 13.61 19.55
C ILE A 248 -15.95 12.34 19.44
N ALA A 249 -17.27 12.49 19.50
CA ALA A 249 -18.21 11.37 19.36
C ALA A 249 -18.56 11.08 17.89
N GLY A 250 -19.03 9.85 17.62
CA GLY A 250 -19.62 9.49 16.33
C GLY A 250 -18.63 9.27 15.18
N VAL A 251 -17.33 9.17 15.46
CA VAL A 251 -16.33 8.85 14.43
C VAL A 251 -16.37 7.37 14.10
N VAL A 252 -16.52 7.07 12.81
CA VAL A 252 -16.56 5.72 12.23
C VAL A 252 -15.28 5.48 11.43
N ALA A 253 -14.62 4.34 11.67
CA ALA A 253 -13.37 3.98 11.01
C ALA A 253 -13.46 4.00 9.47
N GLY A 254 -14.58 3.52 8.92
CA GLY A 254 -14.80 3.49 7.47
C GLY A 254 -14.78 4.90 6.82
N ASP A 255 -15.39 5.90 7.47
CA ASP A 255 -15.35 7.27 6.96
C ASP A 255 -13.95 7.85 7.06
N ALA A 256 -13.24 7.65 8.17
CA ALA A 256 -11.86 8.10 8.33
C ALA A 256 -10.94 7.49 7.23
N VAL A 257 -11.08 6.19 6.96
CA VAL A 257 -10.36 5.51 5.88
C VAL A 257 -10.74 6.12 4.52
N MET A 258 -12.03 6.26 4.22
CA MET A 258 -12.50 6.81 2.94
C MET A 258 -11.95 8.22 2.70
N TYR A 259 -12.08 9.14 3.66
CA TYR A 259 -11.58 10.52 3.51
C TYR A 259 -10.06 10.55 3.38
N SER A 260 -9.33 9.73 4.13
CA SER A 260 -7.88 9.62 4.02
C SER A 260 -7.44 9.11 2.64
N TYR A 261 -8.13 8.12 2.08
CA TYR A 261 -7.79 7.58 0.76
C TYR A 261 -8.17 8.51 -0.40
N ILE A 262 -9.24 9.29 -0.27
CA ILE A 262 -9.53 10.39 -1.21
C ILE A 262 -8.41 11.44 -1.14
N GLY A 263 -7.97 11.81 0.06
CA GLY A 263 -6.82 12.70 0.25
C GLY A 263 -5.54 12.14 -0.35
N LEU A 264 -5.25 10.86 -0.14
CA LEU A 264 -4.08 10.16 -0.68
C LEU A 264 -4.11 10.13 -2.21
N ALA A 265 -5.26 9.87 -2.83
CA ALA A 265 -5.42 9.91 -4.28
C ALA A 265 -5.17 11.33 -4.84
N ALA A 266 -5.70 12.36 -4.18
CA ALA A 266 -5.43 13.75 -4.54
C ALA A 266 -3.94 14.11 -4.39
N GLY A 267 -3.31 13.67 -3.30
CA GLY A 267 -1.88 13.85 -3.05
C GLY A 267 -1.00 13.12 -4.07
N ASP A 268 -1.36 11.88 -4.46
CA ASP A 268 -0.66 11.12 -5.49
C ASP A 268 -0.68 11.85 -6.85
N LEU A 269 -1.82 12.42 -7.24
CA LEU A 269 -1.91 13.24 -8.44
C LEU A 269 -1.02 14.48 -8.32
N LEU A 270 -1.10 15.20 -7.19
CA LEU A 270 -0.30 16.41 -6.95
C LEU A 270 1.20 16.09 -6.94
N SER A 271 1.63 15.03 -6.25
CA SER A 271 3.03 14.62 -6.21
C SER A 271 3.55 14.18 -7.59
N GLY A 272 2.73 13.49 -8.36
CA GLY A 272 3.02 13.11 -9.74
C GLY A 272 3.27 14.34 -10.62
N PHE A 273 2.34 15.30 -10.63
CA PHE A 273 2.48 16.55 -11.40
C PHE A 273 3.66 17.40 -10.90
N ALA A 274 3.80 17.58 -9.58
CA ALA A 274 4.91 18.32 -8.99
C ALA A 274 6.26 17.73 -9.39
N SER A 275 6.39 16.40 -9.38
CA SER A 275 7.59 15.70 -9.80
C SER A 275 7.98 15.98 -11.25
N GLN A 276 6.99 16.09 -12.14
CA GLN A 276 7.22 16.45 -13.54
C GLN A 276 7.60 17.93 -13.70
N ALA A 277 6.91 18.83 -13.00
CA ALA A 277 7.18 20.28 -13.06
C ALA A 277 8.57 20.62 -12.50
N VAL A 278 8.92 20.06 -11.34
CA VAL A 278 10.23 20.30 -10.67
C VAL A 278 11.35 19.50 -11.31
N ARG A 279 11.04 18.50 -12.16
CA ARG A 279 12.01 17.55 -12.76
C ARG A 279 12.89 16.86 -11.72
N SER A 280 12.30 16.53 -10.55
CA SER A 280 13.01 15.84 -9.48
C SER A 280 12.03 15.06 -8.62
N ARG A 281 12.24 13.77 -8.53
CA ARG A 281 11.44 12.89 -7.65
C ARG A 281 11.80 13.10 -6.19
N LYS A 282 13.10 13.24 -5.88
CA LYS A 282 13.59 13.43 -4.51
C LYS A 282 13.08 14.72 -3.88
N LYS A 283 13.11 15.85 -4.61
CA LYS A 283 12.62 17.14 -4.11
C LYS A 283 11.11 17.08 -3.82
N THR A 284 10.35 16.42 -4.68
CA THR A 284 8.91 16.25 -4.48
C THR A 284 8.63 15.41 -3.24
N VAL A 285 9.30 14.27 -3.06
CA VAL A 285 9.15 13.44 -1.86
C VAL A 285 9.55 14.21 -0.60
N PHE A 286 10.62 15.00 -0.63
CA PHE A 286 11.02 15.86 0.49
C PHE A 286 9.89 16.80 0.93
N VAL A 287 9.24 17.48 -0.02
CA VAL A 287 8.10 18.39 0.28
C VAL A 287 6.93 17.60 0.87
N PHE A 288 6.61 16.42 0.35
CA PHE A 288 5.50 15.62 0.86
C PHE A 288 5.79 15.03 2.25
N ILE A 289 7.03 14.67 2.58
CA ILE A 289 7.41 14.27 3.95
C ILE A 289 7.23 15.46 4.90
N LEU A 290 7.58 16.68 4.49
CA LEU A 290 7.36 17.89 5.29
C LEU A 290 5.86 18.17 5.49
N LEU A 291 5.05 18.05 4.43
CA LEU A 291 3.59 18.14 4.53
C LEU A 291 3.00 17.08 5.46
N SER A 292 3.53 15.84 5.40
CA SER A 292 3.12 14.77 6.32
C SER A 292 3.34 15.17 7.78
N LEU A 293 4.51 15.77 8.11
CA LEU A 293 4.78 16.24 9.47
C LEU A 293 3.77 17.30 9.93
N VAL A 294 3.48 18.27 9.06
CA VAL A 294 2.52 19.34 9.37
C VAL A 294 1.13 18.75 9.60
N PHE A 295 0.66 17.86 8.72
CA PHE A 295 -0.69 17.32 8.84
C PHE A 295 -0.82 16.27 9.96
N ILE A 296 0.23 15.51 10.30
CA ILE A 296 0.26 14.65 11.48
C ILE A 296 0.10 15.49 12.75
N THR A 297 0.88 16.56 12.85
CA THR A 297 0.79 17.47 14.02
C THR A 297 -0.57 18.13 14.11
N ALA A 298 -1.10 18.61 12.98
CA ALA A 298 -2.43 19.20 12.92
C ALA A 298 -3.52 18.19 13.32
N TYR A 299 -3.48 16.97 12.79
CA TYR A 299 -4.44 15.91 13.13
C TYR A 299 -4.46 15.61 14.63
N LEU A 300 -3.31 15.55 15.28
CA LEU A 300 -3.20 15.18 16.70
C LEU A 300 -3.58 16.31 17.66
N TYR A 301 -3.42 17.58 17.26
CA TYR A 301 -3.57 18.72 18.18
C TYR A 301 -4.55 19.80 17.71
N TRP A 302 -5.12 19.69 16.50
CA TRP A 302 -6.16 20.61 16.07
C TRP A 302 -7.44 20.40 16.90
N PRO A 303 -8.08 21.44 17.42
CA PRO A 303 -9.27 21.33 18.27
C PRO A 303 -10.52 21.03 17.43
N PHE A 304 -10.62 19.82 16.88
CA PHE A 304 -11.82 19.41 16.15
C PHE A 304 -13.04 19.40 17.08
N GLN A 305 -14.13 19.99 16.61
CA GLN A 305 -15.40 20.06 17.36
C GLN A 305 -16.41 19.01 16.92
N THR A 306 -16.24 18.46 15.72
CA THR A 306 -17.21 17.55 15.08
C THR A 306 -16.52 16.39 14.39
N SER A 307 -17.25 15.29 14.18
CA SER A 307 -16.77 14.17 13.36
C SER A 307 -16.43 14.58 11.92
N SER A 308 -17.20 15.50 11.34
CA SER A 308 -16.91 16.03 9.98
C SER A 308 -15.58 16.80 9.93
N GLY A 309 -15.29 17.64 10.93
CA GLY A 309 -14.00 18.30 11.06
C GLY A 309 -12.84 17.30 11.20
N PHE A 310 -13.05 16.25 11.99
CA PHE A 310 -12.07 15.17 12.16
C PHE A 310 -11.81 14.43 10.84
N TYR A 311 -12.85 14.11 10.05
CA TYR A 311 -12.69 13.50 8.73
C TYR A 311 -11.94 14.40 7.74
N THR A 312 -12.14 15.72 7.84
CA THR A 312 -11.32 16.69 7.08
C THR A 312 -9.84 16.58 7.47
N GLY A 313 -9.53 16.42 8.76
CA GLY A 313 -8.18 16.09 9.22
C GLY A 313 -7.64 14.79 8.62
N CYS A 314 -8.46 13.73 8.54
CA CYS A 314 -8.10 12.47 7.88
C CYS A 314 -7.80 12.66 6.37
N PHE A 315 -8.57 13.52 5.67
CA PHE A 315 -8.29 13.88 4.28
C PHE A 315 -6.91 14.53 4.13
N PHE A 316 -6.58 15.51 4.95
CA PHE A 316 -5.27 16.17 4.90
C PHE A 316 -4.13 15.24 5.30
N LEU A 317 -4.33 14.31 6.25
CA LEU A 317 -3.36 13.25 6.51
C LEU A 317 -3.07 12.43 5.25
N GLY A 318 -4.12 11.98 4.56
CA GLY A 318 -3.98 11.26 3.30
C GLY A 318 -3.25 12.06 2.24
N LEU A 319 -3.62 13.33 2.07
CA LEU A 319 -2.98 14.24 1.11
C LEU A 319 -1.48 14.42 1.40
N GLY A 320 -1.09 14.55 2.66
CA GLY A 320 0.32 14.69 3.06
C GLY A 320 1.16 13.47 2.71
N VAL A 321 0.61 12.26 2.90
CA VAL A 321 1.28 11.01 2.54
C VAL A 321 1.00 10.57 1.09
N GLY A 322 0.36 11.41 0.29
CA GLY A 322 0.01 11.17 -1.10
C GLY A 322 1.21 11.29 -2.06
N TYR A 323 2.26 10.54 -1.79
CA TYR A 323 3.39 10.29 -2.70
C TYR A 323 3.61 8.79 -2.90
N TRP A 324 2.55 7.99 -2.69
CA TRP A 324 2.60 6.54 -2.80
C TRP A 324 2.96 6.06 -4.20
N ALA A 325 2.28 6.58 -5.24
CA ALA A 325 2.58 6.23 -6.63
C ALA A 325 4.01 6.65 -7.03
N LEU A 326 4.43 7.84 -6.61
CA LEU A 326 5.78 8.35 -6.85
C LEU A 326 6.85 7.49 -6.14
N PHE A 327 6.58 7.08 -4.91
CA PHE A 327 7.41 6.22 -4.11
C PHE A 327 7.61 4.83 -4.76
N VAL A 328 6.54 4.17 -5.22
CA VAL A 328 6.63 2.88 -5.94
C VAL A 328 7.40 3.03 -7.25
N THR A 329 7.21 4.15 -7.95
CA THR A 329 7.94 4.48 -9.17
C THR A 329 9.46 4.62 -8.88
N ILE A 330 9.85 5.35 -7.83
CA ILE A 330 11.25 5.47 -7.41
C ILE A 330 11.84 4.09 -7.12
N ALA A 331 11.14 3.25 -6.37
CA ALA A 331 11.61 1.90 -6.04
C ALA A 331 11.84 1.05 -7.30
N ALA A 332 10.96 1.13 -8.29
CA ALA A 332 11.13 0.43 -9.57
C ALA A 332 12.30 1.00 -10.41
N GLU A 333 12.51 2.31 -10.38
CA GLU A 333 13.54 3.00 -11.17
C GLU A 333 14.96 2.89 -10.58
N GLN A 334 15.10 2.55 -9.28
CA GLN A 334 16.40 2.37 -8.63
C GLN A 334 17.13 1.11 -9.10
N PHE A 335 16.39 0.09 -9.61
CA PHE A 335 16.95 -1.24 -9.91
C PHE A 335 16.82 -1.62 -11.39
N GLY A 336 17.81 -2.40 -11.85
CA GLY A 336 17.86 -2.95 -13.21
C GLY A 336 16.71 -3.94 -13.50
N THR A 337 16.53 -4.25 -14.78
CA THR A 337 15.37 -5.04 -15.27
C THR A 337 15.29 -6.43 -14.62
N ASN A 338 16.41 -7.04 -14.26
CA ASN A 338 16.49 -8.36 -13.64
C ASN A 338 16.09 -8.40 -12.15
N LEU A 339 16.08 -7.25 -11.46
CA LEU A 339 15.67 -7.13 -10.05
C LEU A 339 14.46 -6.18 -9.85
N ARG A 340 13.98 -5.53 -10.92
CA ARG A 340 12.94 -4.50 -10.84
C ARG A 340 11.63 -5.01 -10.27
N SER A 341 11.14 -6.15 -10.72
CA SER A 341 9.89 -6.71 -10.19
C SER A 341 10.04 -7.14 -8.73
N THR A 342 11.17 -7.75 -8.38
CA THR A 342 11.49 -8.07 -6.99
C THR A 342 11.47 -6.81 -6.13
N ALA A 343 12.14 -5.74 -6.53
CA ALA A 343 12.18 -4.49 -5.77
C ALA A 343 10.80 -3.79 -5.74
N ALA A 344 10.12 -3.67 -6.89
CA ALA A 344 8.81 -3.02 -7.00
C ALA A 344 7.72 -3.72 -6.20
N THR A 345 7.84 -5.04 -5.97
CA THR A 345 6.89 -5.81 -5.15
C THR A 345 7.31 -5.83 -3.68
N THR A 346 8.60 -6.01 -3.38
CA THR A 346 9.05 -6.14 -1.99
C THR A 346 9.04 -4.82 -1.24
N VAL A 347 9.50 -3.71 -1.85
CA VAL A 347 9.59 -2.41 -1.17
C VAL A 347 8.24 -1.93 -0.61
N PRO A 348 7.12 -1.89 -1.35
CA PRO A 348 5.83 -1.51 -0.80
C PRO A 348 5.35 -2.43 0.33
N ASN A 349 5.61 -3.73 0.23
CA ASN A 349 5.19 -4.68 1.25
C ASN A 349 6.07 -4.66 2.51
N PHE A 350 7.36 -4.34 2.37
CA PHE A 350 8.23 -4.10 3.52
C PHE A 350 7.80 -2.85 4.31
N ILE A 351 7.34 -1.80 3.60
CA ILE A 351 6.80 -0.63 4.28
C ILE A 351 5.48 -0.96 4.98
N ARG A 352 4.59 -1.71 4.34
CA ARG A 352 3.38 -2.21 4.99
C ARG A 352 3.76 -3.04 6.24
N GLY A 353 4.77 -3.91 6.12
CA GLY A 353 5.32 -4.68 7.22
C GLY A 353 5.92 -3.84 8.34
N SER A 354 6.36 -2.59 8.07
CA SER A 354 6.87 -1.68 9.11
C SER A 354 5.82 -1.29 10.15
N VAL A 355 4.54 -1.46 9.85
CA VAL A 355 3.45 -1.28 10.84
C VAL A 355 3.65 -2.19 12.05
N VAL A 356 4.26 -3.36 11.88
CA VAL A 356 4.54 -4.30 12.97
C VAL A 356 5.42 -3.66 14.06
N PRO A 357 6.68 -3.28 13.79
CA PRO A 357 7.51 -2.62 14.79
C PRO A 357 6.94 -1.26 15.23
N LEU A 358 6.28 -0.52 14.36
CA LEU A 358 5.66 0.77 14.72
C LEU A 358 4.50 0.59 15.72
N THR A 359 3.67 -0.43 15.57
CA THR A 359 2.61 -0.73 16.55
C THR A 359 3.15 -1.23 17.87
N PHE A 360 4.25 -2.00 17.87
CA PHE A 360 4.93 -2.35 19.13
C PHE A 360 5.50 -1.12 19.83
N MET A 361 6.19 -0.23 19.10
CA MET A 361 6.68 1.03 19.65
C MET A 361 5.53 1.90 20.19
N PHE A 362 4.45 2.02 19.45
CA PHE A 362 3.25 2.76 19.84
C PHE A 362 2.63 2.18 21.12
N GLY A 363 2.44 0.84 21.18
CA GLY A 363 1.91 0.15 22.34
C GLY A 363 2.80 0.34 23.58
N TYR A 364 4.12 0.24 23.42
CA TYR A 364 5.09 0.46 24.51
C TYR A 364 5.00 1.89 25.07
N LEU A 365 4.96 2.90 24.20
CA LEU A 365 4.85 4.31 24.61
C LEU A 365 3.52 4.61 25.30
N ARG A 366 2.42 3.99 24.89
CA ARG A 366 1.10 4.14 25.54
C ARG A 366 1.04 3.61 26.97
N ALA A 367 1.99 2.78 27.40
CA ALA A 367 2.06 2.32 28.77
C ALA A 367 2.38 3.46 29.77
N SER A 368 3.06 4.52 29.29
CA SER A 368 3.50 5.65 30.12
C SER A 368 3.00 7.01 29.64
N LEU A 369 2.48 7.11 28.41
CA LEU A 369 2.04 8.34 27.78
C LEU A 369 0.57 8.22 27.33
N ASN A 370 -0.10 9.37 27.13
CA ASN A 370 -1.39 9.33 26.47
C ASN A 370 -1.26 8.94 24.98
N ILE A 371 -2.37 8.53 24.37
CA ILE A 371 -2.40 8.01 22.98
C ILE A 371 -1.89 9.04 21.96
N LEU A 372 -2.17 10.34 22.16
CA LEU A 372 -1.76 11.41 21.24
C LEU A 372 -0.25 11.66 21.30
N GLN A 373 0.32 11.68 22.51
CA GLN A 373 1.76 11.85 22.71
C GLN A 373 2.53 10.66 22.16
N ALA A 374 2.07 9.42 22.44
CA ALA A 374 2.67 8.22 21.90
C ALA A 374 2.65 8.24 20.35
N ALA A 375 1.54 8.61 19.75
CA ALA A 375 1.43 8.75 18.30
C ALA A 375 2.37 9.82 17.74
N LEU A 376 2.46 11.00 18.35
CA LEU A 376 3.37 12.06 17.89
C LEU A 376 4.83 11.60 17.87
N ILE A 377 5.29 10.93 18.93
CA ILE A 377 6.67 10.43 19.01
C ILE A 377 6.95 9.45 17.88
N VAL A 378 6.05 8.47 17.66
CA VAL A 378 6.18 7.52 16.53
C VAL A 378 6.16 8.25 15.18
N GLY A 379 5.28 9.24 15.02
CA GLY A 379 5.20 10.05 13.80
C GLY A 379 6.49 10.82 13.52
N VAL A 380 7.00 11.55 14.49
CA VAL A 380 8.27 12.31 14.36
C VAL A 380 9.42 11.35 14.06
N PHE A 381 9.48 10.19 14.72
CA PHE A 381 10.50 9.17 14.46
C PHE A 381 10.48 8.69 13.00
N THR A 382 9.29 8.37 12.45
CA THR A 382 9.17 7.94 11.05
C THR A 382 9.58 9.05 10.07
N ILE A 383 9.21 10.30 10.34
CA ILE A 383 9.56 11.47 9.52
C ILE A 383 11.08 11.71 9.52
N MET A 384 11.74 11.65 10.69
CA MET A 384 13.20 11.82 10.78
C MET A 384 13.94 10.75 9.99
N ILE A 385 13.50 9.49 10.11
CA ILE A 385 14.08 8.39 9.34
C ILE A 385 13.86 8.61 7.83
N ALA A 386 12.68 9.04 7.40
CA ALA A 386 12.38 9.27 6.00
C ALA A 386 13.26 10.41 5.41
N PHE A 387 13.47 11.50 6.13
CA PHE A 387 14.39 12.57 5.71
C PHE A 387 15.84 12.08 5.60
N TRP A 388 16.30 11.27 6.55
CA TRP A 388 17.61 10.67 6.46
C TRP A 388 17.73 9.71 5.26
N ALA A 389 16.71 8.90 5.03
CA ALA A 389 16.69 7.91 3.96
C ALA A 389 16.70 8.53 2.55
N LEU A 390 16.20 9.76 2.39
CA LEU A 390 16.33 10.49 1.11
C LEU A 390 17.80 10.68 0.65
N ARG A 391 18.77 10.60 1.57
CA ARG A 391 20.19 10.66 1.23
C ARG A 391 20.73 9.34 0.64
N LEU A 392 20.03 8.23 0.90
CA LEU A 392 20.44 6.89 0.49
C LEU A 392 20.02 6.51 -0.93
N ILE A 393 19.02 7.21 -1.49
CA ILE A 393 18.50 6.96 -2.84
C ILE A 393 19.06 7.94 -3.86
N ASP A 394 19.14 7.49 -5.11
CA ASP A 394 19.53 8.35 -6.24
C ASP A 394 18.32 9.12 -6.78
N GLU A 395 18.58 10.25 -7.48
CA GLU A 395 17.55 10.88 -8.31
C GLU A 395 17.28 10.00 -9.53
N THR A 396 15.99 9.73 -9.78
CA THR A 396 15.58 8.81 -10.86
C THR A 396 14.82 9.50 -12.00
N PHE A 397 14.62 10.81 -11.90
CA PHE A 397 13.93 11.54 -12.96
C PHE A 397 14.67 11.41 -14.29
N SER A 398 13.98 10.94 -15.35
CA SER A 398 14.52 10.72 -16.70
C SER A 398 15.60 9.63 -16.79
N ARG A 399 15.76 8.76 -15.79
CA ARG A 399 16.74 7.67 -15.83
C ARG A 399 16.37 6.64 -16.92
N ASP A 400 17.36 6.19 -17.68
CA ASP A 400 17.18 5.04 -18.57
C ASP A 400 16.94 3.77 -17.73
N LEU A 401 15.92 3.04 -18.09
CA LEU A 401 15.51 1.81 -17.39
C LEU A 401 16.03 0.53 -18.05
N ASN A 402 16.70 0.63 -19.21
CA ASN A 402 17.19 -0.51 -19.97
C ASN A 402 18.61 -0.91 -19.52
N TYR A 403 18.76 -1.28 -18.23
CA TYR A 403 20.02 -1.81 -17.72
C TYR A 403 19.78 -3.05 -16.86
N LEU A 404 20.83 -3.86 -16.73
CA LEU A 404 20.87 -5.05 -15.88
C LEU A 404 21.80 -4.78 -14.70
N GLU A 405 21.39 -5.21 -13.52
CA GLU A 405 22.29 -5.30 -12.37
C GLU A 405 23.27 -6.44 -12.61
N LYS A 406 24.55 -6.12 -12.72
CA LYS A 406 25.64 -7.10 -12.87
C LYS A 406 26.35 -7.30 -11.54
N ASP A 407 26.65 -8.55 -11.20
CA ASP A 407 27.57 -8.88 -10.12
C ASP A 407 29.00 -8.86 -10.71
N HIS A 408 29.70 -7.74 -10.51
CA HIS A 408 31.14 -7.63 -10.79
C HIS A 408 31.91 -7.68 -9.49
#